data_5ad9bd217b221112ca97a7b356811b87
#
_entry.id   5ad9bd217b221112ca97a7b356811b87
#
_cell.length_a   1.000
_cell.length_b   1.000
_cell.length_c   1.000
_cell.angle_alpha   90.00
_cell.angle_beta   90.00
_cell.angle_gamma   90.00
#
_symmetry.space_group_name_H-M   'P 1'
#
loop_
_entity.id
_entity.type
_entity.pdbx_description
1 polymer ?
#
loop_
_entity_poly.entity_id
_entity_poly.type
_entity_poly.pdbx_seq_one_letter_code
_entity_poly.pdbx_strand_id
1 'polypeptide(L)'
;HMINVSTLFHFFWVFFHISVPRTFATEKFINHYLSILSMKILNFWTVALMALSFSTTFVSCGDDNDINLAKEIAGTYNGYSVGECDMFSDYLLGDQSSATITGNEDGSINLVYKSGSGDFRLNNLKLSSKSFSGSGEVVMSMGSGTGSSYNYTLEGSVNESKVLTLKTNVDIPTPMGEMESVFMQGEIPITYNIAATYQYNSSLSISVGDTSYGTTDECKAVIKRVSDTTVDITLSGFANLSGAGGMSLGNFTISGVNVTAGANGTYSLSLGEYESTDSNGKAITGESLSGTIAADGTATINTDFKPGSMPIAISTVFTGSDTASAE
;
A
#
# COMPACT_ATOMS: atom_id res chain seq x y z
N HIS A 1 -7.81 34.84 10.05
CA HIS A 1 -8.85 34.70 9.02
C HIS A 1 -8.91 33.22 8.61
N MET A 2 -9.76 32.47 9.26
CA MET A 2 -10.08 31.10 8.86
C MET A 2 -10.97 31.17 7.62
N ILE A 3 -10.47 30.73 6.48
CA ILE A 3 -11.28 30.53 5.28
C ILE A 3 -12.07 29.23 5.51
N ASN A 4 -13.39 29.35 5.50
CA ASN A 4 -14.29 28.23 5.77
C ASN A 4 -14.22 27.23 4.61
N VAL A 5 -13.83 25.98 4.90
CA VAL A 5 -13.67 24.88 3.92
C VAL A 5 -14.93 24.66 3.07
N SER A 6 -16.11 25.01 3.60
CA SER A 6 -17.38 24.97 2.86
C SER A 6 -17.41 25.92 1.64
N THR A 7 -16.71 27.04 1.72
CA THR A 7 -16.68 28.05 0.61
C THR A 7 -15.77 27.60 -0.52
N LEU A 8 -14.70 26.86 -0.24
CA LEU A 8 -13.80 26.30 -1.24
C LEU A 8 -14.49 25.17 -2.04
N PHE A 9 -15.32 24.35 -1.37
CA PHE A 9 -16.08 23.28 -2.02
C PHE A 9 -17.16 23.82 -2.96
N HIS A 10 -17.79 24.96 -2.60
CA HIS A 10 -18.80 25.59 -3.47
C HIS A 10 -18.19 26.23 -4.70
N PHE A 11 -16.98 26.79 -4.61
CA PHE A 11 -16.28 27.39 -5.75
C PHE A 11 -15.81 26.33 -6.76
N PHE A 12 -15.33 25.17 -6.27
CA PHE A 12 -14.95 24.05 -7.14
C PHE A 12 -16.15 23.40 -7.83
N TRP A 13 -17.31 23.34 -7.14
CA TRP A 13 -18.53 22.75 -7.70
C TRP A 13 -19.12 23.60 -8.83
N VAL A 14 -19.07 24.92 -8.70
CA VAL A 14 -19.57 25.87 -9.72
C VAL A 14 -18.67 25.92 -10.95
N PHE A 15 -17.35 25.80 -10.81
CA PHE A 15 -16.43 25.85 -11.96
C PHE A 15 -16.49 24.58 -12.83
N PHE A 16 -16.76 23.42 -12.23
CA PHE A 16 -16.86 22.16 -12.98
C PHE A 16 -18.21 22.00 -13.74
N HIS A 17 -19.24 22.77 -13.35
CA HIS A 17 -20.57 22.66 -13.99
C HIS A 17 -20.75 23.53 -15.24
N ILE A 18 -19.82 24.44 -15.52
CA ILE A 18 -20.01 25.44 -16.60
C ILE A 18 -19.21 25.13 -17.88
N SER A 19 -18.24 24.20 -17.89
CA SER A 19 -17.27 24.11 -18.98
C SER A 19 -17.12 22.77 -19.70
N VAL A 20 -17.88 21.72 -19.40
CA VAL A 20 -17.74 20.42 -20.09
C VAL A 20 -19.09 19.89 -20.58
N PRO A 21 -19.24 19.58 -21.88
CA PRO A 21 -20.45 18.94 -22.38
C PRO A 21 -20.56 17.52 -21.80
N ARG A 22 -21.70 17.26 -21.16
CA ARG A 22 -22.00 15.97 -20.50
C ARG A 22 -22.16 14.87 -21.55
N THR A 23 -21.18 14.01 -21.66
CA THR A 23 -21.31 12.68 -22.26
C THR A 23 -21.28 11.63 -21.14
N PHE A 24 -22.03 10.54 -21.30
CA PHE A 24 -22.18 9.43 -20.32
C PHE A 24 -20.85 8.85 -19.82
N ALA A 25 -19.77 9.07 -20.56
CA ALA A 25 -18.42 8.64 -20.19
C ALA A 25 -17.79 9.48 -19.07
N THR A 26 -18.15 10.77 -18.97
CA THR A 26 -17.57 11.68 -17.97
C THR A 26 -18.13 11.48 -16.57
N GLU A 27 -19.38 11.06 -16.41
CA GLU A 27 -19.96 10.78 -15.09
C GLU A 27 -19.34 9.53 -14.43
N LYS A 28 -19.03 8.49 -15.22
CA LYS A 28 -18.35 7.28 -14.70
C LYS A 28 -16.91 7.58 -14.27
N PHE A 29 -16.20 8.45 -14.99
CA PHE A 29 -14.84 8.87 -14.62
C PHE A 29 -14.81 9.71 -13.34
N ILE A 30 -15.76 10.64 -13.20
CA ILE A 30 -15.85 11.51 -12.02
C ILE A 30 -16.24 10.70 -10.78
N ASN A 31 -17.17 9.74 -10.88
CA ASN A 31 -17.56 8.89 -9.76
C ASN A 31 -16.46 7.90 -9.36
N HIS A 32 -15.68 7.40 -10.33
CA HIS A 32 -14.52 6.54 -10.04
C HIS A 32 -13.41 7.34 -9.37
N TYR A 33 -13.13 8.56 -9.83
CA TYR A 33 -12.14 9.45 -9.21
C TYR A 33 -12.55 9.91 -7.79
N LEU A 34 -13.84 10.19 -7.59
CA LEU A 34 -14.39 10.54 -6.27
C LEU A 34 -14.39 9.36 -5.30
N SER A 35 -14.58 8.11 -5.78
CA SER A 35 -14.50 6.92 -4.93
C SER A 35 -13.05 6.61 -4.52
N ILE A 36 -12.09 6.79 -5.42
CA ILE A 36 -10.66 6.64 -5.11
C ILE A 36 -10.19 7.75 -4.15
N LEU A 37 -10.66 8.98 -4.35
CA LEU A 37 -10.36 10.11 -3.47
C LEU A 37 -10.98 9.93 -2.08
N SER A 38 -12.20 9.41 -1.99
CA SER A 38 -12.87 9.15 -0.70
C SER A 38 -12.23 7.98 0.07
N MET A 39 -11.76 6.94 -0.61
CA MET A 39 -11.01 5.84 0.05
C MET A 39 -9.62 6.29 0.52
N LYS A 40 -8.91 7.10 -0.26
CA LYS A 40 -7.62 7.67 0.17
C LYS A 40 -7.79 8.62 1.37
N ILE A 41 -8.84 9.42 1.39
CA ILE A 41 -9.16 10.30 2.52
C ILE A 41 -9.57 9.49 3.76
N LEU A 42 -10.29 8.38 3.61
CA LEU A 42 -10.74 7.56 4.75
C LEU A 42 -9.57 6.81 5.39
N ASN A 43 -8.62 6.28 4.61
CA ASN A 43 -7.40 5.64 5.13
C ASN A 43 -6.44 6.66 5.75
N PHE A 44 -6.35 7.87 5.18
CA PHE A 44 -5.56 8.97 5.75
C PHE A 44 -6.13 9.45 7.10
N TRP A 45 -7.46 9.49 7.24
CA TRP A 45 -8.12 9.91 8.49
C TRP A 45 -8.01 8.88 9.60
N THR A 46 -7.90 7.58 9.32
CA THR A 46 -7.69 6.55 10.36
C THR A 46 -6.27 6.61 10.94
N VAL A 47 -5.25 6.88 10.13
CA VAL A 47 -3.88 7.11 10.62
C VAL A 47 -3.75 8.49 11.29
N ALA A 48 -4.38 9.53 10.72
CA ALA A 48 -4.37 10.89 11.29
C ALA A 48 -5.20 11.00 12.57
N LEU A 49 -6.28 10.23 12.77
CA LEU A 49 -7.04 10.23 14.02
C LEU A 49 -6.27 9.56 15.18
N MET A 50 -5.37 8.62 14.89
CA MET A 50 -4.45 8.11 15.92
C MET A 50 -3.36 9.12 16.29
N ALA A 51 -2.99 10.03 15.38
CA ALA A 51 -2.00 11.09 15.65
C ALA A 51 -2.62 12.34 16.34
N LEU A 52 -3.92 12.60 16.15
CA LEU A 52 -4.59 13.82 16.64
C LEU A 52 -5.20 13.69 18.07
N SER A 53 -5.13 12.52 18.70
CA SER A 53 -5.56 12.37 20.10
C SER A 53 -4.55 12.89 21.13
N PHE A 54 -3.47 13.55 20.72
CA PHE A 54 -2.40 14.02 21.60
C PHE A 54 -2.25 15.55 21.69
N SER A 55 -3.28 16.32 21.46
CA SER A 55 -3.25 17.73 21.79
C SER A 55 -4.14 17.99 23.00
N THR A 56 -3.56 18.01 24.18
CA THR A 56 -3.70 18.96 25.28
C THR A 56 -3.25 18.33 26.60
N THR A 57 -2.14 18.73 27.12
CA THR A 57 -2.02 19.45 28.41
C THR A 57 -0.55 19.78 28.62
N PHE A 58 -0.22 21.05 28.42
CA PHE A 58 1.05 21.57 28.93
C PHE A 58 0.89 21.72 30.44
N VAL A 59 1.49 20.81 31.19
CA VAL A 59 1.84 21.08 32.59
C VAL A 59 3.35 21.11 32.64
N SER A 60 3.88 22.31 32.65
CA SER A 60 5.26 22.58 33.02
C SER A 60 5.44 22.27 34.49
N CYS A 61 6.19 21.20 34.82
CA CYS A 61 6.79 21.02 36.14
C CYS A 61 7.95 20.05 36.07
N GLY A 62 9.18 20.56 36.25
CA GLY A 62 10.31 19.92 36.89
C GLY A 62 11.13 18.89 36.12
N ASP A 63 12.42 19.15 36.03
CA ASP A 63 13.49 18.38 35.37
C ASP A 63 13.50 16.84 35.60
N ASP A 64 12.98 16.35 36.73
CA ASP A 64 13.01 14.92 37.07
C ASP A 64 12.04 14.06 36.24
N ASN A 65 10.92 14.65 35.77
CA ASN A 65 9.95 13.91 34.96
C ASN A 65 10.45 13.66 33.53
N ASP A 66 11.18 14.61 32.96
CA ASP A 66 11.71 14.49 31.59
C ASP A 66 12.80 13.44 31.52
N ILE A 67 13.67 13.35 32.54
CA ILE A 67 14.70 12.30 32.64
C ILE A 67 14.07 10.91 32.75
N ASN A 68 12.98 10.78 33.50
CA ASN A 68 12.26 9.51 33.62
C ASN A 68 11.58 9.12 32.30
N LEU A 69 10.96 10.08 31.59
CA LEU A 69 10.36 9.85 30.28
C LEU A 69 11.40 9.42 29.23
N ALA A 70 12.54 10.11 29.19
CA ALA A 70 13.61 9.76 28.25
C ALA A 70 14.13 8.34 28.47
N LYS A 71 14.27 7.90 29.74
CA LYS A 71 14.63 6.52 30.08
C LYS A 71 13.52 5.51 29.76
N GLU A 72 12.27 5.90 29.95
CA GLU A 72 11.11 5.02 29.70
C GLU A 72 10.99 4.65 28.22
N ILE A 73 11.21 5.61 27.32
CA ILE A 73 11.10 5.40 25.86
C ILE A 73 12.41 4.95 25.22
N ALA A 74 13.51 4.94 25.97
CA ALA A 74 14.80 4.46 25.45
C ALA A 74 14.74 2.96 25.09
N GLY A 75 15.32 2.60 23.96
CA GLY A 75 15.34 1.23 23.47
C GLY A 75 15.56 1.14 21.97
N THR A 76 15.60 -0.09 21.48
CA THR A 76 15.66 -0.39 20.06
C THR A 76 14.32 -0.98 19.63
N TYR A 77 13.74 -0.38 18.63
CA TYR A 77 12.45 -0.73 18.02
C TYR A 77 12.73 -1.27 16.64
N ASN A 78 12.32 -2.51 16.38
CA ASN A 78 12.47 -3.15 15.08
C ASN A 78 11.13 -3.15 14.37
N GLY A 79 11.14 -2.99 13.05
CA GLY A 79 9.94 -2.90 12.25
C GLY A 79 10.25 -2.75 10.77
N TYR A 80 9.35 -2.11 10.08
CA TYR A 80 9.45 -1.82 8.65
C TYR A 80 9.00 -0.39 8.37
N SER A 81 9.33 0.11 7.19
CA SER A 81 8.95 1.45 6.78
C SER A 81 8.21 1.41 5.46
N VAL A 82 7.16 2.20 5.38
CA VAL A 82 6.33 2.36 4.19
C VAL A 82 6.44 3.79 3.73
N GLY A 83 6.67 3.99 2.45
CA GLY A 83 6.82 5.30 1.84
C GLY A 83 5.78 5.60 0.79
N GLU A 84 5.54 6.89 0.59
CA GLU A 84 4.77 7.43 -0.53
C GLU A 84 5.39 8.72 -1.08
N CYS A 85 5.23 8.94 -2.36
CA CYS A 85 5.61 10.15 -3.08
C CYS A 85 4.80 10.26 -4.38
N ASP A 86 5.10 11.23 -5.24
CA ASP A 86 4.40 11.39 -6.53
C ASP A 86 4.51 10.15 -7.45
N MET A 87 5.53 9.31 -7.26
CA MET A 87 5.78 8.14 -8.11
C MET A 87 5.22 6.83 -7.57
N PHE A 88 5.01 6.71 -6.26
CA PHE A 88 4.51 5.48 -5.62
C PHE A 88 3.74 5.79 -4.33
N SER A 89 2.90 4.87 -3.94
CA SER A 89 2.18 4.91 -2.66
C SER A 89 2.17 3.52 -2.03
N ASP A 90 2.14 3.45 -0.71
CA ASP A 90 2.16 2.20 0.08
C ASP A 90 3.31 1.27 -0.32
N TYR A 91 4.51 1.85 -0.48
CA TYR A 91 5.70 1.13 -0.95
C TYR A 91 6.61 0.76 0.22
N LEU A 92 6.95 -0.53 0.35
CA LEU A 92 7.88 -1.02 1.38
C LEU A 92 9.29 -0.50 1.12
N LEU A 93 9.84 0.24 2.08
CA LEU A 93 11.17 0.82 2.00
C LEU A 93 12.23 -0.13 2.60
N GLY A 94 12.65 -1.10 1.80
CA GLY A 94 13.63 -2.13 2.20
C GLY A 94 13.02 -3.24 3.06
N ASP A 95 13.86 -4.22 3.41
CA ASP A 95 13.42 -5.45 4.07
C ASP A 95 13.17 -5.27 5.57
N GLN A 96 13.91 -4.37 6.22
CA GLN A 96 13.80 -4.09 7.64
C GLN A 96 14.14 -2.65 7.94
N SER A 97 13.52 -2.13 9.00
CA SER A 97 13.84 -0.83 9.57
C SER A 97 14.05 -0.97 11.08
N SER A 98 14.84 -0.09 11.65
CA SER A 98 15.05 -0.05 13.09
C SER A 98 15.22 1.38 13.58
N ALA A 99 14.71 1.66 14.78
CA ALA A 99 14.90 2.93 15.45
C ALA A 99 15.49 2.69 16.84
N THR A 100 16.57 3.38 17.15
CA THR A 100 17.18 3.34 18.48
C THR A 100 17.05 4.70 19.15
N ILE A 101 16.40 4.74 20.29
CA ILE A 101 16.25 5.91 21.15
C ILE A 101 17.17 5.74 22.35
N THR A 102 18.02 6.73 22.61
CA THR A 102 18.89 6.80 23.78
C THR A 102 18.49 8.03 24.62
N GLY A 103 18.15 7.81 25.88
CA GLY A 103 17.86 8.89 26.81
C GLY A 103 19.14 9.54 27.34
N ASN A 104 19.16 10.87 27.40
CA ASN A 104 20.23 11.67 27.96
C ASN A 104 19.93 12.05 29.41
N GLU A 105 20.96 12.46 30.16
CA GLU A 105 20.84 12.86 31.57
C GLU A 105 20.04 14.18 31.76
N ASP A 106 19.93 14.99 30.71
CA ASP A 106 19.17 16.24 30.71
C ASP A 106 17.68 16.06 30.32
N GLY A 107 17.22 14.80 30.17
CA GLY A 107 15.87 14.47 29.77
C GLY A 107 15.60 14.55 28.27
N SER A 108 16.58 14.94 27.47
CA SER A 108 16.51 14.86 26.01
C SER A 108 16.78 13.43 25.52
N ILE A 109 16.54 13.19 24.23
CA ILE A 109 16.85 11.92 23.59
C ILE A 109 17.71 12.09 22.35
N ASN A 110 18.45 11.04 21.99
CA ASN A 110 19.07 10.88 20.69
C ASN A 110 18.32 9.76 19.94
N LEU A 111 18.08 9.99 18.65
CA LEU A 111 17.42 9.04 17.75
C LEU A 111 18.37 8.65 16.62
N VAL A 112 18.50 7.36 16.39
CA VAL A 112 19.06 6.78 15.17
C VAL A 112 18.00 5.93 14.51
N TYR A 113 17.46 6.36 13.38
CA TYR A 113 16.48 5.63 12.62
C TYR A 113 17.08 5.19 11.29
N LYS A 114 17.08 3.88 11.05
CA LYS A 114 17.59 3.24 9.84
C LYS A 114 16.43 2.64 9.06
N SER A 115 16.30 3.04 7.81
CA SER A 115 15.32 2.50 6.89
C SER A 115 15.95 2.22 5.53
N GLY A 116 15.21 1.57 4.63
CA GLY A 116 15.66 1.37 3.26
C GLY A 116 15.85 2.67 2.48
N SER A 117 15.27 3.78 2.93
CA SER A 117 15.46 5.10 2.33
C SER A 117 16.71 5.84 2.84
N GLY A 118 17.25 5.48 4.00
CA GLY A 118 18.46 6.12 4.55
C GLY A 118 18.57 6.00 6.06
N ASP A 119 19.67 6.58 6.58
CA ASP A 119 19.97 6.68 8.00
C ASP A 119 19.67 8.08 8.51
N PHE A 120 18.67 8.21 9.37
CA PHE A 120 18.25 9.46 9.98
C PHE A 120 18.81 9.56 11.38
N ARG A 121 19.43 10.71 11.74
CA ARG A 121 20.07 10.90 13.04
C ARG A 121 19.71 12.27 13.61
N LEU A 122 19.14 12.26 14.78
CA LEU A 122 18.79 13.47 15.52
C LEU A 122 19.32 13.36 16.94
N ASN A 123 19.91 14.44 17.44
CA ASN A 123 20.49 14.49 18.78
C ASN A 123 19.80 15.55 19.62
N ASN A 124 19.76 15.35 20.93
CA ASN A 124 19.23 16.27 21.92
C ASN A 124 17.81 16.73 21.63
N LEU A 125 16.95 15.80 21.15
CA LEU A 125 15.53 16.07 20.96
C LEU A 125 14.84 16.24 22.29
N LYS A 126 14.08 17.31 22.43
CA LYS A 126 13.23 17.54 23.61
C LYS A 126 11.96 16.72 23.51
N LEU A 127 11.58 16.14 24.64
CA LEU A 127 10.32 15.43 24.77
C LEU A 127 9.18 16.38 25.09
N SER A 128 8.04 16.19 24.44
CA SER A 128 6.75 16.72 24.84
C SER A 128 5.86 15.54 25.19
N SER A 129 5.79 15.20 26.48
CA SER A 129 5.30 13.90 26.90
C SER A 129 6.16 12.78 26.28
N LYS A 130 5.57 11.79 25.59
CA LYS A 130 6.30 10.72 24.89
C LYS A 130 6.46 11.00 23.39
N SER A 131 6.31 12.25 22.97
CA SER A 131 6.45 12.69 21.57
C SER A 131 7.68 13.57 21.40
N PHE A 132 8.25 13.53 20.22
CA PHE A 132 9.44 14.30 19.84
C PHE A 132 9.40 14.64 18.34
N SER A 133 10.08 15.72 17.98
CA SER A 133 10.24 16.11 16.57
C SER A 133 11.58 16.76 16.33
N GLY A 134 12.04 16.75 15.10
CA GLY A 134 13.27 17.39 14.69
C GLY A 134 13.42 17.43 13.18
N SER A 135 14.52 18.05 12.74
CA SER A 135 14.90 18.13 11.33
C SER A 135 16.39 17.92 11.17
N GLY A 136 16.80 17.49 9.99
CA GLY A 136 18.20 17.22 9.68
C GLY A 136 18.42 16.99 8.20
N GLU A 137 19.57 16.42 7.89
CA GLU A 137 19.91 15.99 6.53
C GLU A 137 20.11 14.48 6.49
N VAL A 138 19.64 13.84 5.43
CA VAL A 138 19.81 12.42 5.14
C VAL A 138 20.46 12.25 3.78
N VAL A 139 21.40 11.31 3.69
CA VAL A 139 21.99 10.90 2.41
C VAL A 139 21.20 9.72 1.87
N MET A 140 20.61 9.89 0.70
CA MET A 140 19.84 8.86 0.02
C MET A 140 20.44 8.59 -1.35
N SER A 141 20.53 7.31 -1.73
CA SER A 141 20.94 6.88 -3.06
C SER A 141 19.72 6.45 -3.85
N MET A 142 19.50 7.11 -4.98
CA MET A 142 18.44 6.78 -5.92
C MET A 142 19.02 5.98 -7.08
N GLY A 143 18.74 4.67 -7.10
CA GLY A 143 19.30 3.76 -8.10
C GLY A 143 20.80 3.55 -7.93
N SER A 144 21.55 3.45 -9.03
CA SER A 144 23.00 3.18 -9.06
C SER A 144 23.89 4.40 -8.84
N GLY A 145 23.32 5.57 -8.47
CA GLY A 145 24.05 6.81 -8.30
C GLY A 145 24.74 6.96 -6.95
N THR A 146 25.64 7.95 -6.85
CA THR A 146 26.18 8.42 -5.57
C THR A 146 25.05 9.10 -4.78
N GLY A 147 24.95 8.82 -3.46
CA GLY A 147 23.93 9.42 -2.61
C GLY A 147 23.98 10.95 -2.63
N SER A 148 22.82 11.58 -2.60
CA SER A 148 22.64 13.01 -2.44
C SER A 148 22.08 13.32 -1.06
N SER A 149 22.43 14.50 -0.52
CA SER A 149 21.90 14.97 0.77
C SER A 149 20.59 15.70 0.55
N TYR A 150 19.59 15.37 1.38
CA TYR A 150 18.26 15.96 1.38
C TYR A 150 17.86 16.40 2.77
N ASN A 151 17.14 17.50 2.88
CA ASN A 151 16.54 17.93 4.14
C ASN A 151 15.37 17.02 4.48
N TYR A 152 15.21 16.76 5.78
CA TYR A 152 14.05 16.03 6.27
C TYR A 152 13.51 16.63 7.55
N THR A 153 12.24 16.38 7.81
CA THR A 153 11.59 16.52 9.11
C THR A 153 11.20 15.15 9.62
N LEU A 154 11.22 14.99 10.94
CA LEU A 154 10.83 13.75 11.60
C LEU A 154 9.97 14.07 12.82
N GLU A 155 8.88 13.32 12.96
CA GLU A 155 8.01 13.31 14.12
C GLU A 155 7.94 11.89 14.68
N GLY A 156 7.95 11.75 16.00
CA GLY A 156 7.88 10.44 16.64
C GLY A 156 7.12 10.46 17.94
N SER A 157 6.56 9.33 18.29
CA SER A 157 5.92 9.11 19.60
C SER A 157 5.99 7.66 20.01
N VAL A 158 6.07 7.43 21.32
CA VAL A 158 5.99 6.10 21.94
C VAL A 158 4.75 6.04 22.80
N ASN A 159 3.85 5.11 22.52
CA ASN A 159 2.63 4.96 23.29
C ASN A 159 2.84 4.19 24.62
N GLU A 160 1.81 4.06 25.44
CA GLU A 160 1.85 3.35 26.74
C GLU A 160 2.22 1.87 26.60
N SER A 161 1.97 1.25 25.45
CA SER A 161 2.34 -0.13 25.13
C SER A 161 3.76 -0.26 24.59
N LYS A 162 4.58 0.81 24.65
CA LYS A 162 5.92 0.90 24.09
C LYS A 162 5.99 0.62 22.58
N VAL A 163 4.94 1.03 21.86
CA VAL A 163 4.95 1.02 20.38
C VAL A 163 5.43 2.37 19.89
N LEU A 164 6.50 2.36 19.13
CA LEU A 164 7.06 3.54 18.46
C LEU A 164 6.38 3.75 17.11
N THR A 165 5.99 4.97 16.84
CA THR A 165 5.61 5.46 15.50
C THR A 165 6.57 6.59 15.13
N LEU A 166 7.14 6.53 13.93
CA LEU A 166 7.91 7.63 13.34
C LEU A 166 7.30 7.99 11.99
N LYS A 167 7.27 9.27 11.71
CA LYS A 167 6.93 9.82 10.40
C LYS A 167 8.06 10.70 9.94
N THR A 168 8.55 10.52 8.72
CA THR A 168 9.57 11.36 8.10
C THR A 168 9.05 11.95 6.81
N ASN A 169 9.36 13.21 6.57
CA ASN A 169 9.14 13.88 5.29
C ASN A 169 10.50 14.33 4.76
N VAL A 170 10.85 13.86 3.57
CA VAL A 170 12.11 14.18 2.89
C VAL A 170 11.79 15.03 1.66
N ASP A 171 12.41 16.18 1.56
CA ASP A 171 12.23 17.11 0.42
C ASP A 171 13.13 16.66 -0.74
N ILE A 172 12.55 15.90 -1.67
CA ILE A 172 13.24 15.36 -2.85
C ILE A 172 12.79 16.16 -4.08
N PRO A 173 13.73 16.60 -4.94
CA PRO A 173 13.37 17.27 -6.18
C PRO A 173 12.50 16.41 -7.10
N THR A 174 11.73 17.08 -7.94
CA THR A 174 10.98 16.38 -9.02
C THR A 174 11.91 15.45 -9.82
N PRO A 175 11.43 14.26 -10.26
CA PRO A 175 10.02 13.87 -10.38
C PRO A 175 9.41 13.18 -9.12
N MET A 176 10.17 12.95 -8.06
CA MET A 176 9.64 12.24 -6.88
C MET A 176 8.83 13.15 -5.95
N GLY A 177 9.20 14.43 -5.84
CA GLY A 177 8.55 15.34 -4.91
C GLY A 177 8.87 15.03 -3.45
N GLU A 178 8.05 15.51 -2.52
CA GLU A 178 8.15 15.19 -1.10
C GLU A 178 7.89 13.70 -0.87
N MET A 179 8.83 13.02 -0.22
CA MET A 179 8.67 11.63 0.17
C MET A 179 8.30 11.54 1.64
N GLU A 180 7.08 11.11 1.91
CA GLU A 180 6.64 10.74 3.25
C GLU A 180 7.01 9.28 3.52
N SER A 181 7.53 8.97 4.72
CA SER A 181 7.64 7.59 5.17
C SER A 181 7.19 7.42 6.61
N VAL A 182 6.59 6.26 6.89
CA VAL A 182 6.11 5.89 8.23
C VAL A 182 6.80 4.61 8.66
N PHE A 183 7.45 4.66 9.83
CA PHE A 183 7.96 3.47 10.50
C PHE A 183 6.85 2.79 11.29
N MET A 184 6.69 1.50 11.08
CA MET A 184 5.75 0.64 11.79
C MET A 184 6.52 -0.46 12.53
N GLN A 185 6.35 -0.51 13.85
CA GLN A 185 7.00 -1.54 14.67
C GLN A 185 6.30 -2.88 14.46
N GLY A 186 7.09 -3.94 14.30
CA GLY A 186 6.59 -5.31 14.11
C GLY A 186 7.14 -5.98 12.86
N GLU A 187 6.51 -7.08 12.48
CA GLU A 187 6.88 -7.84 11.28
C GLU A 187 6.25 -7.24 10.03
N ILE A 188 6.94 -7.37 8.90
CA ILE A 188 6.43 -6.96 7.60
C ILE A 188 5.17 -7.78 7.27
N PRO A 189 4.03 -7.14 6.98
CA PRO A 189 2.84 -7.85 6.54
C PRO A 189 3.10 -8.71 5.30
N ILE A 190 2.60 -9.95 5.31
CA ILE A 190 2.84 -10.93 4.25
C ILE A 190 2.38 -10.45 2.88
N THR A 191 1.41 -9.54 2.83
CA THR A 191 0.87 -8.98 1.59
C THR A 191 1.87 -8.11 0.82
N TYR A 192 2.89 -7.55 1.48
CA TYR A 192 3.99 -6.86 0.78
C TYR A 192 4.86 -7.82 -0.03
N ASN A 193 5.02 -9.07 0.44
CA ASN A 193 5.87 -10.06 -0.22
C ASN A 193 5.27 -10.59 -1.53
N ILE A 194 3.97 -10.41 -1.74
CA ILE A 194 3.26 -10.94 -2.91
C ILE A 194 2.63 -9.86 -3.78
N ALA A 195 2.67 -8.59 -3.36
CA ALA A 195 2.14 -7.47 -4.13
C ALA A 195 3.06 -7.17 -5.33
N ALA A 196 2.75 -7.73 -6.49
CA ALA A 196 3.56 -7.65 -7.69
C ALA A 196 2.71 -7.82 -8.97
N THR A 197 3.35 -7.64 -10.10
CA THR A 197 2.80 -8.01 -11.40
C THR A 197 3.43 -9.31 -11.88
N TYR A 198 2.63 -10.35 -11.99
CA TYR A 198 3.00 -11.67 -12.45
C TYR A 198 2.74 -11.75 -13.97
N GLN A 199 3.77 -11.61 -14.77
CA GLN A 199 3.66 -11.52 -16.25
C GLN A 199 4.71 -12.32 -17.01
N TYR A 200 5.75 -12.83 -16.32
CA TYR A 200 6.78 -13.63 -16.96
C TYR A 200 6.37 -15.10 -16.95
N ASN A 201 6.66 -15.81 -18.05
CA ASN A 201 6.27 -17.21 -18.26
C ASN A 201 4.78 -17.42 -17.94
N SER A 202 3.95 -16.42 -18.29
CA SER A 202 2.55 -16.42 -17.92
C SER A 202 1.72 -17.30 -18.85
N SER A 203 0.67 -17.88 -18.32
CA SER A 203 -0.33 -18.65 -19.05
C SER A 203 -1.69 -18.46 -18.40
N LEU A 204 -2.72 -18.24 -19.22
CA LEU A 204 -4.11 -18.17 -18.80
C LEU A 204 -4.92 -19.16 -19.62
N SER A 205 -5.60 -20.12 -18.98
CA SER A 205 -6.47 -21.09 -19.61
C SER A 205 -7.91 -20.94 -19.12
N ILE A 206 -8.86 -21.26 -19.99
CA ILE A 206 -10.29 -21.27 -19.68
C ILE A 206 -10.89 -22.62 -20.04
N SER A 207 -11.78 -23.13 -19.18
CA SER A 207 -12.64 -24.27 -19.45
C SER A 207 -14.06 -24.04 -18.97
N VAL A 208 -15.00 -24.79 -19.54
CA VAL A 208 -16.39 -24.89 -19.07
C VAL A 208 -16.70 -26.37 -18.93
N GLY A 209 -16.86 -26.84 -17.70
CA GLY A 209 -16.81 -28.26 -17.41
C GLY A 209 -15.49 -28.87 -17.89
N ASP A 210 -15.56 -30.00 -18.60
CA ASP A 210 -14.38 -30.71 -19.15
C ASP A 210 -13.90 -30.14 -20.50
N THR A 211 -14.54 -29.10 -21.03
CA THR A 211 -14.20 -28.55 -22.35
C THR A 211 -13.28 -27.35 -22.23
N SER A 212 -12.06 -27.46 -22.80
CA SER A 212 -11.12 -26.34 -22.92
C SER A 212 -11.55 -25.37 -24.02
N TYR A 213 -11.50 -24.07 -23.71
CA TYR A 213 -11.79 -22.97 -24.64
C TYR A 213 -10.55 -22.15 -25.01
N GLY A 214 -9.38 -22.64 -24.70
CA GLY A 214 -8.11 -22.06 -25.15
C GLY A 214 -7.18 -21.67 -24.00
N THR A 215 -5.97 -21.33 -24.40
CA THR A 215 -4.88 -20.86 -23.53
C THR A 215 -4.18 -19.72 -24.23
N THR A 216 -3.72 -18.72 -23.47
CA THR A 216 -2.89 -17.62 -23.97
C THR A 216 -1.72 -17.38 -23.03
N ASP A 217 -0.59 -16.95 -23.58
CA ASP A 217 0.59 -16.45 -22.88
C ASP A 217 0.62 -14.91 -22.80
N GLU A 218 -0.24 -14.24 -23.56
CA GLU A 218 -0.43 -12.79 -23.50
C GLU A 218 -1.37 -12.41 -22.34
N CYS A 219 -0.96 -12.70 -21.10
CA CYS A 219 -1.76 -12.51 -19.91
C CYS A 219 -0.90 -12.03 -18.73
N LYS A 220 -1.55 -11.51 -17.72
CA LYS A 220 -0.92 -11.16 -16.44
C LYS A 220 -1.92 -11.16 -15.29
N ALA A 221 -1.39 -11.37 -14.09
CA ALA A 221 -2.10 -11.07 -12.84
C ALA A 221 -1.38 -9.92 -12.12
N VAL A 222 -2.15 -8.93 -11.66
CA VAL A 222 -1.63 -7.84 -10.82
C VAL A 222 -2.20 -8.02 -9.43
N ILE A 223 -1.34 -8.27 -8.46
CA ILE A 223 -1.71 -8.39 -7.05
C ILE A 223 -1.37 -7.07 -6.36
N LYS A 224 -2.39 -6.43 -5.77
CA LYS A 224 -2.25 -5.19 -5.01
C LYS A 224 -2.63 -5.42 -3.56
N ARG A 225 -1.83 -4.93 -2.65
CA ARG A 225 -2.11 -4.93 -1.22
C ARG A 225 -3.33 -4.06 -0.92
N VAL A 226 -4.18 -4.55 -0.02
CA VAL A 226 -5.33 -3.81 0.54
C VAL A 226 -5.18 -3.68 2.06
N SER A 227 -4.77 -4.76 2.72
CA SER A 227 -4.51 -4.78 4.16
C SER A 227 -3.34 -5.72 4.48
N ASP A 228 -3.06 -5.95 5.75
CA ASP A 228 -2.00 -6.87 6.18
C ASP A 228 -2.27 -8.34 5.78
N THR A 229 -3.52 -8.68 5.50
CA THR A 229 -3.95 -10.05 5.20
C THR A 229 -4.80 -10.18 3.95
N THR A 230 -5.09 -9.09 3.23
CA THR A 230 -5.92 -9.13 2.03
C THR A 230 -5.30 -8.39 0.86
N VAL A 231 -5.57 -8.87 -0.34
CA VAL A 231 -5.12 -8.29 -1.61
C VAL A 231 -6.27 -8.20 -2.61
N ASP A 232 -6.13 -7.32 -3.60
CA ASP A 232 -6.93 -7.31 -4.81
C ASP A 232 -6.13 -7.95 -5.94
N ILE A 233 -6.77 -8.80 -6.75
CA ILE A 233 -6.16 -9.50 -7.87
C ILE A 233 -6.85 -9.09 -9.16
N THR A 234 -6.12 -8.46 -10.09
CA THR A 234 -6.61 -8.15 -11.43
C THR A 234 -6.08 -9.16 -12.42
N LEU A 235 -6.97 -9.93 -13.06
CA LEU A 235 -6.64 -10.85 -14.14
C LEU A 235 -6.85 -10.19 -15.50
N SER A 236 -5.87 -10.37 -16.40
CA SER A 236 -5.87 -9.80 -17.75
C SER A 236 -5.45 -10.83 -18.78
N GLY A 237 -5.88 -10.65 -20.05
CA GLY A 237 -5.52 -11.55 -21.15
C GLY A 237 -6.71 -12.32 -21.72
N PHE A 238 -7.90 -12.17 -21.16
CA PHE A 238 -9.09 -12.91 -21.64
C PHE A 238 -9.45 -12.62 -23.10
N ALA A 239 -9.16 -11.41 -23.60
CA ALA A 239 -9.39 -11.03 -24.99
C ALA A 239 -8.50 -11.80 -25.98
N ASN A 240 -7.38 -12.37 -25.52
CA ASN A 240 -6.38 -13.06 -26.35
C ASN A 240 -6.66 -14.57 -26.45
N LEU A 241 -7.72 -15.08 -25.85
CA LEU A 241 -8.11 -16.49 -25.91
C LEU A 241 -8.79 -16.83 -27.23
N SER A 242 -8.06 -17.46 -28.12
CA SER A 242 -8.49 -17.76 -29.49
C SER A 242 -9.64 -18.77 -29.61
N GLY A 243 -9.85 -19.61 -28.58
CA GLY A 243 -10.89 -20.64 -28.54
C GLY A 243 -12.22 -20.18 -27.94
N ALA A 244 -12.25 -19.01 -27.32
CA ALA A 244 -13.42 -18.48 -26.63
C ALA A 244 -14.46 -17.85 -27.57
N GLY A 245 -14.60 -18.33 -28.80
CA GLY A 245 -15.40 -17.79 -29.89
C GLY A 245 -16.73 -17.16 -29.43
N GLY A 246 -16.71 -15.83 -29.30
CA GLY A 246 -17.87 -15.03 -28.92
C GLY A 246 -18.00 -14.66 -27.44
N MET A 247 -17.15 -15.13 -26.54
CA MET A 247 -17.09 -14.62 -25.16
C MET A 247 -16.23 -13.35 -25.15
N SER A 248 -16.88 -12.20 -25.33
CA SER A 248 -16.22 -10.91 -25.10
C SER A 248 -16.06 -10.69 -23.59
N LEU A 249 -15.04 -11.27 -22.99
CA LEU A 249 -14.69 -11.10 -21.60
C LEU A 249 -13.53 -10.12 -21.46
N GLY A 250 -13.74 -9.07 -20.68
CA GLY A 250 -12.70 -8.10 -20.35
C GLY A 250 -11.89 -8.49 -19.13
N ASN A 251 -10.87 -7.70 -18.83
CA ASN A 251 -10.11 -7.84 -17.59
C ASN A 251 -10.98 -7.49 -16.39
N PHE A 252 -10.80 -8.16 -15.25
CA PHE A 252 -11.55 -7.84 -14.04
C PHE A 252 -10.70 -7.99 -12.78
N THR A 253 -11.15 -7.34 -11.71
CA THR A 253 -10.48 -7.35 -10.41
C THR A 253 -11.31 -8.11 -9.40
N ILE A 254 -10.69 -9.03 -8.69
CA ILE A 254 -11.26 -9.77 -7.56
C ILE A 254 -10.72 -9.12 -6.29
N SER A 255 -11.61 -8.53 -5.49
CA SER A 255 -11.22 -7.76 -4.32
C SER A 255 -11.34 -8.56 -3.02
N GLY A 256 -10.45 -8.24 -2.06
CA GLY A 256 -10.51 -8.79 -0.71
C GLY A 256 -10.07 -10.26 -0.62
N VAL A 257 -9.19 -10.72 -1.49
CA VAL A 257 -8.64 -12.08 -1.45
C VAL A 257 -7.78 -12.24 -0.20
N ASN A 258 -8.09 -13.23 0.63
CA ASN A 258 -7.32 -13.55 1.83
C ASN A 258 -5.97 -14.18 1.49
N VAL A 259 -4.94 -13.76 2.22
CA VAL A 259 -3.57 -14.28 2.12
C VAL A 259 -3.19 -14.95 3.43
N THR A 260 -2.64 -16.14 3.34
CA THR A 260 -2.07 -16.85 4.50
C THR A 260 -0.67 -17.35 4.16
N ALA A 261 0.27 -17.19 5.11
CA ALA A 261 1.61 -17.75 4.96
C ALA A 261 1.56 -19.28 5.08
N GLY A 262 2.21 -19.95 4.15
CA GLY A 262 2.47 -21.38 4.19
C GLY A 262 3.89 -21.70 4.67
N ALA A 263 4.28 -22.96 4.56
CA ALA A 263 5.66 -23.36 4.86
C ALA A 263 6.63 -22.92 3.75
N ASN A 264 7.90 -22.72 4.11
CA ASN A 264 9.00 -22.49 3.18
C ASN A 264 8.81 -21.28 2.24
N GLY A 265 8.23 -20.18 2.74
CA GLY A 265 8.07 -18.95 1.94
C GLY A 265 6.98 -19.03 0.89
N THR A 266 6.04 -19.96 1.01
CA THR A 266 4.86 -20.03 0.15
C THR A 266 3.70 -19.22 0.75
N TYR A 267 2.77 -18.77 -0.09
CA TYR A 267 1.55 -18.09 0.34
C TYR A 267 0.35 -18.74 -0.32
N SER A 268 -0.75 -18.84 0.42
CA SER A 268 -2.03 -19.33 -0.10
C SER A 268 -3.00 -18.16 -0.25
N LEU A 269 -3.72 -18.16 -1.37
CA LEU A 269 -4.76 -17.20 -1.72
C LEU A 269 -6.12 -17.89 -1.63
N SER A 270 -7.11 -17.25 -1.02
CA SER A 270 -8.46 -17.80 -0.93
C SER A 270 -9.53 -16.73 -0.84
N LEU A 271 -10.63 -16.96 -1.55
CA LEU A 271 -11.86 -16.19 -1.44
C LEU A 271 -13.03 -17.11 -1.79
N GLY A 272 -14.16 -16.96 -1.10
CA GLY A 272 -15.42 -17.62 -1.47
C GLY A 272 -16.11 -16.89 -2.62
N GLU A 273 -17.43 -16.78 -2.53
CA GLU A 273 -18.21 -16.02 -3.52
C GLU A 273 -17.79 -14.56 -3.57
N TYR A 274 -17.77 -13.99 -4.79
CA TYR A 274 -17.43 -12.60 -5.01
C TYR A 274 -18.21 -12.01 -6.20
N GLU A 275 -18.29 -10.69 -6.22
CA GLU A 275 -18.86 -9.94 -7.34
C GLU A 275 -17.78 -9.01 -7.92
N SER A 276 -17.79 -8.85 -9.24
CA SER A 276 -16.92 -7.95 -9.96
C SER A 276 -17.61 -7.44 -11.23
N THR A 277 -16.92 -6.58 -11.96
CA THR A 277 -17.33 -6.14 -13.28
C THR A 277 -16.08 -6.11 -14.16
N ASP A 278 -16.18 -6.68 -15.34
CA ASP A 278 -15.08 -6.64 -16.29
C ASP A 278 -14.91 -5.26 -16.95
N SER A 279 -13.81 -5.05 -17.66
CA SER A 279 -13.48 -3.80 -18.34
C SER A 279 -14.47 -3.44 -19.45
N ASN A 280 -15.32 -4.36 -19.89
CA ASN A 280 -16.40 -4.15 -20.87
C ASN A 280 -17.74 -3.81 -20.21
N GLY A 281 -17.80 -3.76 -18.88
CA GLY A 281 -19.00 -3.46 -18.10
C GLY A 281 -19.89 -4.68 -17.86
N LYS A 282 -19.41 -5.90 -18.13
CA LYS A 282 -20.15 -7.13 -17.87
C LYS A 282 -19.99 -7.53 -16.40
N ALA A 283 -21.10 -7.83 -15.72
CA ALA A 283 -21.09 -8.35 -14.35
C ALA A 283 -20.40 -9.72 -14.31
N ILE A 284 -19.62 -9.94 -13.27
CA ILE A 284 -18.93 -11.20 -12.97
C ILE A 284 -19.42 -11.67 -11.58
N THR A 285 -20.00 -12.85 -11.51
CA THR A 285 -20.35 -13.52 -10.25
C THR A 285 -19.38 -14.67 -10.06
N GLY A 286 -18.46 -14.53 -9.11
CA GLY A 286 -17.48 -15.55 -8.78
C GLY A 286 -18.02 -16.55 -7.76
N GLU A 287 -17.69 -17.83 -7.94
CA GLU A 287 -18.06 -18.91 -7.01
C GLU A 287 -16.94 -19.16 -6.00
N SER A 288 -15.67 -19.06 -6.45
CA SER A 288 -14.50 -19.21 -5.59
C SER A 288 -13.23 -18.71 -6.27
N LEU A 289 -12.24 -18.38 -5.44
CA LEU A 289 -10.85 -18.20 -5.84
C LEU A 289 -9.96 -19.00 -4.89
N SER A 290 -9.01 -19.72 -5.46
CA SER A 290 -7.91 -20.33 -4.73
C SER A 290 -6.61 -20.13 -5.49
N GLY A 291 -5.49 -20.07 -4.79
CA GLY A 291 -4.20 -19.91 -5.44
C GLY A 291 -3.03 -20.09 -4.50
N THR A 292 -1.85 -20.09 -5.07
CA THR A 292 -0.59 -20.14 -4.34
C THR A 292 0.43 -19.23 -4.99
N ILE A 293 1.25 -18.60 -4.15
CA ILE A 293 2.50 -17.96 -4.57
C ILE A 293 3.63 -18.81 -4.01
N ALA A 294 4.44 -19.36 -4.89
CA ALA A 294 5.58 -20.19 -4.51
C ALA A 294 6.77 -19.31 -4.07
N ALA A 295 7.73 -19.90 -3.36
CA ALA A 295 8.92 -19.20 -2.88
C ALA A 295 9.84 -18.67 -4.00
N ASP A 296 9.69 -19.19 -5.21
CA ASP A 296 10.40 -18.74 -6.41
C ASP A 296 9.70 -17.58 -7.15
N GLY A 297 8.63 -17.02 -6.56
CA GLY A 297 7.84 -15.96 -7.17
C GLY A 297 6.82 -16.43 -8.22
N THR A 298 6.58 -17.74 -8.34
CA THR A 298 5.56 -18.26 -9.27
C THR A 298 4.18 -18.20 -8.61
N ALA A 299 3.22 -17.55 -9.27
CA ALA A 299 1.83 -17.52 -8.91
C ALA A 299 1.03 -18.57 -9.68
N THR A 300 0.13 -19.26 -8.99
CA THR A 300 -0.95 -20.07 -9.59
C THR A 300 -2.26 -19.59 -9.00
N ILE A 301 -3.20 -19.15 -9.85
CA ILE A 301 -4.49 -18.61 -9.43
C ILE A 301 -5.60 -19.34 -10.18
N ASN A 302 -6.51 -19.94 -9.44
CA ASN A 302 -7.68 -20.64 -9.96
C ASN A 302 -8.92 -19.86 -9.55
N THR A 303 -9.85 -19.65 -10.46
CA THR A 303 -11.14 -19.04 -10.12
C THR A 303 -12.25 -19.56 -11.02
N ASP A 304 -13.40 -19.77 -10.39
CA ASP A 304 -14.64 -20.16 -11.05
C ASP A 304 -15.62 -18.99 -10.98
N PHE A 305 -16.16 -18.59 -12.14
CA PHE A 305 -17.07 -17.44 -12.19
C PHE A 305 -18.04 -17.51 -13.38
N LYS A 306 -19.12 -16.76 -13.28
CA LYS A 306 -20.16 -16.60 -14.32
C LYS A 306 -20.16 -15.17 -14.85
N PRO A 307 -19.81 -14.93 -16.12
CA PRO A 307 -19.96 -13.61 -16.74
C PRO A 307 -21.40 -13.36 -17.19
N GLY A 308 -21.99 -12.26 -16.72
CA GLY A 308 -23.37 -11.88 -17.03
C GLY A 308 -24.38 -12.91 -16.55
N SER A 309 -25.25 -13.34 -17.45
CA SER A 309 -26.31 -14.32 -17.16
C SER A 309 -25.97 -15.76 -17.58
N MET A 310 -24.67 -16.07 -17.70
CA MET A 310 -24.26 -17.44 -18.05
C MET A 310 -24.72 -18.45 -16.97
N PRO A 311 -25.35 -19.56 -17.38
CA PRO A 311 -25.88 -20.54 -16.43
C PRO A 311 -24.79 -21.47 -15.85
N ILE A 312 -23.63 -21.57 -16.53
CA ILE A 312 -22.52 -22.47 -16.18
C ILE A 312 -21.30 -21.62 -15.86
N ALA A 313 -20.57 -21.96 -14.82
CA ALA A 313 -19.34 -21.29 -14.46
C ALA A 313 -18.20 -21.58 -15.47
N ILE A 314 -17.36 -20.60 -15.63
CA ILE A 314 -16.09 -20.70 -16.34
C ILE A 314 -15.04 -20.98 -15.27
N SER A 315 -14.25 -22.03 -15.47
CA SER A 315 -13.04 -22.28 -14.69
C SER A 315 -11.83 -21.68 -15.38
N THR A 316 -11.05 -20.90 -14.64
CA THR A 316 -9.86 -20.23 -15.13
C THR A 316 -8.67 -20.60 -14.29
N VAL A 317 -7.55 -20.88 -14.95
CA VAL A 317 -6.25 -21.12 -14.31
C VAL A 317 -5.25 -20.11 -14.92
N PHE A 318 -4.70 -19.28 -14.04
CA PHE A 318 -3.57 -18.41 -14.36
C PHE A 318 -2.30 -18.97 -13.70
N THR A 319 -1.19 -18.97 -14.44
CA THR A 319 0.17 -19.15 -13.91
C THR A 319 1.07 -18.04 -14.40
N GLY A 320 2.05 -17.62 -13.61
CA GLY A 320 3.01 -16.60 -14.03
C GLY A 320 4.00 -16.26 -12.93
N SER A 321 5.11 -15.61 -13.27
CA SER A 321 6.14 -15.18 -12.33
C SER A 321 6.24 -13.65 -12.30
N ASP A 322 6.64 -13.11 -11.16
CA ASP A 322 6.94 -11.68 -10.96
C ASP A 322 8.32 -11.29 -11.46
N THR A 323 9.20 -12.26 -11.67
CA THR A 323 10.57 -12.09 -12.18
C THR A 323 10.79 -12.84 -13.49
N ALA A 324 11.59 -12.25 -14.39
CA ALA A 324 12.07 -12.96 -15.54
C ALA A 324 13.03 -14.09 -15.12
N SER A 325 12.87 -15.29 -15.69
CA SER A 325 13.85 -16.34 -15.49
C SER A 325 15.24 -15.82 -15.93
N ALA A 326 16.25 -15.96 -15.08
CA ALA A 326 17.61 -15.73 -15.51
C ALA A 326 17.96 -16.77 -16.59
N GLU A 327 18.17 -16.33 -17.83
CA GLU A 327 18.73 -17.16 -18.92
C GLU A 327 20.20 -17.48 -18.68
#